data_111fa3fe75ec8872f538360cc0d41127
#
_entry.id   111fa3fe75ec8872f538360cc0d41127
#
_cell.length_a   1.000
_cell.length_b   1.000
_cell.length_c   1.000
_cell.angle_alpha   90.00
_cell.angle_beta   90.00
_cell.angle_gamma   90.00
#
_symmetry.space_group_name_H-M   'P 1'
#
loop_
_entity.id
_entity.type
_entity.pdbx_description
1 polymer ?
#
loop_
_entity_poly.entity_id
_entity_poly.type
_entity_poly.pdbx_seq_one_letter_code
_entity_poly.pdbx_strand_id
1 'polypeptide(L)'
;MLFKSGIMEALHQLGLCDAVYGKLYSYLFGWEPRGVVLHQVKYPSVQEVIATAKAAGAVLVFAHPTVYKSMPLVRQLAKEGIIDGIEVEHPRNSPEDRAECAALCEQYGLIHTGGTAFHGPNHKVPHPVGT
;
A
#
# COMPACT_ATOMS: atom_id res chain seq x y z
N MET A 1 -6.33 13.92 9.28
CA MET A 1 -5.16 13.00 9.48
C MET A 1 -3.91 13.71 8.98
N LEU A 2 -2.81 13.66 9.74
CA LEU A 2 -1.56 14.33 9.36
C LEU A 2 -0.68 13.35 8.57
N PHE A 3 -0.47 13.61 7.28
CA PHE A 3 0.41 12.81 6.43
C PHE A 3 1.83 13.39 6.38
N LYS A 4 2.82 12.53 6.15
CA LYS A 4 4.22 12.94 5.97
C LYS A 4 4.38 14.01 4.88
N SER A 5 3.67 13.86 3.76
CA SER A 5 3.64 14.85 2.68
C SER A 5 3.10 16.20 3.12
N GLY A 6 2.03 16.24 3.92
CA GLY A 6 1.48 17.49 4.44
C GLY A 6 2.43 18.22 5.41
N ILE A 7 3.17 17.45 6.25
CA ILE A 7 4.23 18.02 7.10
C ILE A 7 5.30 18.66 6.24
N MET A 8 5.77 17.95 5.22
CA MET A 8 6.83 18.44 4.34
C MET A 8 6.38 19.61 3.48
N GLU A 9 5.13 19.63 3.06
CA GLU A 9 4.56 20.78 2.34
C GLU A 9 4.56 22.04 3.19
N ALA A 10 4.14 21.95 4.45
CA ALA A 10 4.21 23.06 5.39
C ALA A 10 5.65 23.55 5.61
N LEU A 11 6.60 22.62 5.78
CA LEU A 11 8.03 22.97 5.91
C LEU A 11 8.59 23.64 4.65
N HIS A 12 8.16 23.18 3.47
CA HIS A 12 8.56 23.79 2.19
C HIS A 12 7.99 25.22 2.04
N GLN A 13 6.72 25.43 2.36
CA GLN A 13 6.09 26.75 2.35
C GLN A 13 6.75 27.73 3.32
N LEU A 14 7.29 27.22 4.44
CA LEU A 14 8.06 28.02 5.41
C LEU A 14 9.53 28.25 4.99
N GLY A 15 9.96 27.75 3.83
CA GLY A 15 11.33 27.88 3.34
C GLY A 15 12.36 27.03 4.09
N LEU A 16 11.92 26.01 4.85
CA LEU A 16 12.78 25.15 5.66
C LEU A 16 13.32 23.93 4.89
N CYS A 17 12.86 23.72 3.65
CA CYS A 17 13.42 22.74 2.74
C CYS A 17 13.17 23.11 1.28
N ASP A 18 14.03 22.61 0.38
CA ASP A 18 13.98 22.94 -1.05
C ASP A 18 12.87 22.19 -1.81
N ALA A 19 12.41 21.06 -1.27
CA ALA A 19 11.39 20.21 -1.89
C ALA A 19 10.68 19.34 -0.87
N VAL A 20 9.42 18.99 -1.16
CA VAL A 20 8.58 18.12 -0.33
C VAL A 20 9.21 16.72 -0.19
N TYR A 21 9.73 16.14 -1.28
CA TYR A 21 10.42 14.84 -1.28
C TYR A 21 11.93 15.00 -1.53
N GLY A 22 12.58 15.86 -0.70
CA GLY A 22 14.01 16.14 -0.78
C GLY A 22 14.83 15.47 0.32
N LYS A 23 16.02 16.07 0.58
CA LYS A 23 16.96 15.59 1.61
C LYS A 23 16.33 15.57 3.00
N LEU A 24 15.55 16.62 3.35
CA LEU A 24 14.89 16.68 4.66
C LEU A 24 13.84 15.59 4.81
N TYR A 25 13.07 15.27 3.76
CA TYR A 25 12.14 14.14 3.79
C TYR A 25 12.89 12.83 4.08
N SER A 26 13.99 12.57 3.39
CA SER A 26 14.79 11.35 3.60
C SER A 26 15.39 11.30 5.01
N TYR A 27 15.86 12.40 5.53
CA TYR A 27 16.38 12.50 6.89
C TYR A 27 15.31 12.22 7.95
N LEU A 28 14.10 12.77 7.78
CA LEU A 28 13.01 12.60 8.75
C LEU A 28 12.31 11.24 8.59
N PHE A 29 12.00 10.81 7.35
CA PHE A 29 11.06 9.74 7.03
C PHE A 29 11.64 8.63 6.14
N GLY A 30 12.95 8.64 5.85
CA GLY A 30 13.60 7.61 5.03
C GLY A 30 13.51 6.21 5.65
N TRP A 31 13.63 5.17 4.83
CA TRP A 31 13.69 3.79 5.30
C TRP A 31 15.13 3.30 5.44
N GLU A 32 16.03 3.73 4.53
CA GLU A 32 17.45 3.39 4.51
C GLU A 32 18.28 4.64 4.16
N PRO A 33 19.02 5.21 5.14
CA PRO A 33 18.94 4.92 6.57
C PRO A 33 17.59 5.30 7.17
N ARG A 34 17.26 4.69 8.30
CA ARG A 34 15.98 4.96 8.97
C ARG A 34 15.90 6.42 9.41
N GLY A 35 14.83 7.10 9.00
CA GLY A 35 14.59 8.49 9.34
C GLY A 35 14.41 8.72 10.84
N VAL A 36 14.90 9.86 11.32
CA VAL A 36 15.02 10.17 12.75
C VAL A 36 13.69 10.24 13.51
N VAL A 37 12.57 10.44 12.79
CA VAL A 37 11.23 10.48 13.41
C VAL A 37 10.44 9.17 13.26
N LEU A 38 11.03 8.14 12.64
CA LEU A 38 10.37 6.86 12.46
C LEU A 38 10.53 5.98 13.71
N HIS A 39 9.41 5.66 14.32
CA HIS A 39 9.35 4.65 15.37
C HIS A 39 9.04 3.27 14.79
N GLN A 40 9.56 2.23 15.46
CA GLN A 40 9.22 0.86 15.12
C GLN A 40 7.81 0.55 15.61
N VAL A 41 6.87 0.42 14.67
CA VAL A 41 5.51 -0.02 14.98
C VAL A 41 5.50 -1.55 15.10
N LYS A 42 4.89 -2.06 16.16
CA LYS A 42 4.56 -3.48 16.25
C LYS A 42 3.20 -3.68 15.58
N TYR A 43 3.22 -4.37 14.48
CA TYR A 43 1.98 -4.73 13.77
C TYR A 43 1.42 -6.04 14.36
N PRO A 44 0.09 -6.20 14.43
CA PRO A 44 -0.52 -7.48 14.72
C PRO A 44 -0.19 -8.50 13.62
N SER A 45 -0.34 -9.78 13.91
CA SER A 45 -0.19 -10.82 12.90
C SER A 45 -1.30 -10.73 11.83
N VAL A 46 -1.03 -11.29 10.65
CA VAL A 46 -2.04 -11.35 9.58
C VAL A 46 -3.31 -12.06 10.06
N GLN A 47 -3.15 -13.13 10.83
CA GLN A 47 -4.26 -13.90 11.39
C GLN A 47 -5.13 -13.08 12.34
N GLU A 48 -4.53 -12.29 13.23
CA GLU A 48 -5.25 -11.39 14.14
C GLU A 48 -6.02 -10.31 13.38
N VAL A 49 -5.42 -9.71 12.35
CA VAL A 49 -6.08 -8.72 11.50
C VAL A 49 -7.27 -9.33 10.77
N ILE A 50 -7.09 -10.48 10.14
CA ILE A 50 -8.16 -11.22 9.43
C ILE A 50 -9.29 -11.56 10.38
N ALA A 51 -8.98 -12.14 11.54
CA ALA A 51 -10.00 -12.52 12.54
C ALA A 51 -10.81 -11.32 13.01
N THR A 52 -10.14 -10.20 13.30
CA THR A 52 -10.79 -8.95 13.73
C THR A 52 -11.70 -8.38 12.65
N ALA A 53 -11.20 -8.31 11.40
CA ALA A 53 -11.96 -7.77 10.29
C ALA A 53 -13.20 -8.64 9.95
N LYS A 54 -13.05 -9.97 9.95
CA LYS A 54 -14.17 -10.90 9.75
C LYS A 54 -15.21 -10.80 10.87
N ALA A 55 -14.79 -10.69 12.11
CA ALA A 55 -15.69 -10.49 13.24
C ALA A 55 -16.49 -9.18 13.13
N ALA A 56 -15.93 -8.16 12.49
CA ALA A 56 -16.61 -6.90 12.19
C ALA A 56 -17.49 -6.95 10.92
N GLY A 57 -17.58 -8.07 10.22
CA GLY A 57 -18.32 -8.21 8.96
C GLY A 57 -17.69 -7.46 7.77
N ALA A 58 -16.37 -7.22 7.81
CA ALA A 58 -15.68 -6.50 6.75
C ALA A 58 -15.41 -7.38 5.53
N VAL A 59 -15.41 -6.77 4.33
CA VAL A 59 -14.90 -7.36 3.09
C VAL A 59 -13.38 -7.22 3.07
N LEU A 60 -12.67 -8.33 2.88
CA LEU A 60 -11.22 -8.41 2.92
C LEU A 60 -10.63 -8.38 1.51
N VAL A 61 -10.02 -7.27 1.12
CA VAL A 61 -9.32 -7.11 -0.16
C VAL A 61 -7.82 -7.01 0.08
N PHE A 62 -7.04 -7.88 -0.58
CA PHE A 62 -5.58 -7.87 -0.48
C PHE A 62 -4.99 -6.76 -1.35
N ALA A 63 -4.33 -5.79 -0.73
CA ALA A 63 -3.79 -4.61 -1.41
C ALA A 63 -2.42 -4.88 -2.06
N HIS A 64 -2.22 -4.39 -3.31
CA HIS A 64 -0.95 -4.30 -4.07
C HIS A 64 0.13 -5.34 -3.69
N PRO A 65 -0.06 -6.64 -3.95
CA PRO A 65 0.77 -7.72 -3.41
C PRO A 65 2.24 -7.69 -3.83
N THR A 66 2.58 -7.15 -5.00
CA THR A 66 3.98 -7.01 -5.45
C THR A 66 4.81 -6.15 -4.50
N VAL A 67 4.22 -5.08 -3.94
CA VAL A 67 4.92 -4.06 -3.14
C VAL A 67 5.69 -4.66 -1.96
N TYR A 68 5.13 -5.70 -1.34
CA TYR A 68 5.71 -6.38 -0.19
C TYR A 68 6.09 -7.84 -0.48
N LYS A 69 6.18 -8.22 -1.76
CA LYS A 69 6.51 -9.59 -2.20
C LYS A 69 5.58 -10.63 -1.58
N SER A 70 4.29 -10.31 -1.52
CA SER A 70 3.29 -11.06 -0.76
C SER A 70 2.52 -12.09 -1.58
N MET A 71 2.91 -12.36 -2.84
CA MET A 71 2.23 -13.33 -3.71
C MET A 71 2.05 -14.73 -3.09
N PRO A 72 3.04 -15.30 -2.35
CA PRO A 72 2.83 -16.58 -1.68
C PRO A 72 1.65 -16.55 -0.69
N LEU A 73 1.51 -15.45 0.06
CA LEU A 73 0.42 -15.27 1.01
C LEU A 73 -0.94 -15.09 0.29
N VAL A 74 -0.95 -14.31 -0.80
CA VAL A 74 -2.17 -14.13 -1.62
C VAL A 74 -2.70 -15.45 -2.13
N ARG A 75 -1.83 -16.30 -2.71
CA ARG A 75 -2.20 -17.66 -3.19
C ARG A 75 -2.84 -18.50 -2.09
N GLN A 76 -2.21 -18.49 -0.91
CA GLN A 76 -2.71 -19.24 0.24
C GLN A 76 -4.09 -18.74 0.67
N LEU A 77 -4.25 -17.43 0.91
CA LEU A 77 -5.48 -16.84 1.40
C LEU A 77 -6.64 -16.96 0.39
N ALA A 78 -6.34 -16.86 -0.91
CA ALA A 78 -7.30 -17.07 -1.99
C ALA A 78 -7.78 -18.53 -2.01
N LYS A 79 -6.84 -19.50 -1.99
CA LYS A 79 -7.16 -20.94 -1.97
C LYS A 79 -7.98 -21.34 -0.75
N GLU A 80 -7.70 -20.76 0.41
CA GLU A 80 -8.39 -21.03 1.67
C GLU A 80 -9.75 -20.30 1.78
N GLY A 81 -10.11 -19.45 0.80
CA GLY A 81 -11.35 -18.67 0.84
C GLY A 81 -11.38 -17.65 2.00
N ILE A 82 -10.22 -17.13 2.38
CA ILE A 82 -10.08 -16.22 3.51
C ILE A 82 -10.30 -14.78 3.08
N ILE A 83 -9.83 -14.39 1.90
CA ILE A 83 -9.99 -13.06 1.32
C ILE A 83 -11.16 -13.02 0.35
N ASP A 84 -11.79 -11.87 0.23
CA ASP A 84 -12.94 -11.64 -0.64
C ASP A 84 -12.52 -11.01 -1.98
N GLY A 85 -11.33 -10.41 -2.06
CA GLY A 85 -10.84 -9.77 -3.27
C GLY A 85 -9.33 -9.52 -3.27
N ILE A 86 -8.82 -9.08 -4.44
CA ILE A 86 -7.42 -8.71 -4.65
C ILE A 86 -7.37 -7.38 -5.41
N GLU A 87 -6.48 -6.48 -5.01
CA GLU A 87 -6.15 -5.28 -5.79
C GLU A 87 -5.20 -5.67 -6.93
N VAL A 88 -5.78 -5.97 -8.08
CA VAL A 88 -5.07 -6.40 -9.28
C VAL A 88 -4.48 -5.22 -10.02
N GLU A 89 -5.32 -4.21 -10.31
CA GLU A 89 -4.90 -3.03 -11.05
C GLU A 89 -4.26 -2.01 -10.10
N HIS A 90 -2.94 -2.06 -10.01
CA HIS A 90 -2.16 -1.10 -9.24
C HIS A 90 -0.83 -0.80 -9.96
N PRO A 91 -0.38 0.47 -10.06
CA PRO A 91 0.83 0.86 -10.81
C PRO A 91 2.11 0.19 -10.32
N ARG A 92 2.13 -0.26 -9.06
CA ARG A 92 3.29 -0.93 -8.43
C ARG A 92 3.21 -2.45 -8.47
N ASN A 93 2.12 -3.03 -9.00
CA ASN A 93 2.08 -4.46 -9.28
C ASN A 93 2.85 -4.75 -10.56
N SER A 94 3.70 -5.78 -10.55
CA SER A 94 4.38 -6.24 -11.77
C SER A 94 3.36 -6.80 -12.77
N PRO A 95 3.66 -6.79 -14.08
CA PRO A 95 2.76 -7.40 -15.08
C PRO A 95 2.46 -8.87 -14.79
N GLU A 96 3.45 -9.62 -14.32
CA GLU A 96 3.35 -11.04 -13.97
C GLU A 96 2.41 -11.24 -12.77
N ASP A 97 2.63 -10.49 -11.68
CA ASP A 97 1.79 -10.57 -10.49
C ASP A 97 0.35 -10.12 -10.78
N ARG A 98 0.18 -9.10 -11.65
CA ARG A 98 -1.14 -8.64 -12.09
C ARG A 98 -1.89 -9.74 -12.83
N ALA A 99 -1.24 -10.40 -13.79
CA ALA A 99 -1.83 -11.51 -14.53
C ALA A 99 -2.20 -12.67 -13.61
N GLU A 100 -1.32 -13.01 -12.66
CA GLU A 100 -1.59 -14.06 -11.68
C GLU A 100 -2.74 -13.67 -10.73
N CYS A 101 -2.78 -12.45 -10.22
CA CYS A 101 -3.87 -11.98 -9.37
C CYS A 101 -5.22 -12.02 -10.10
N ALA A 102 -5.25 -11.63 -11.37
CA ALA A 102 -6.46 -11.73 -12.20
C ALA A 102 -6.92 -13.18 -12.35
N ALA A 103 -6.00 -14.11 -12.63
CA ALA A 103 -6.29 -15.53 -12.71
C ALA A 103 -6.82 -16.11 -11.38
N LEU A 104 -6.25 -15.69 -10.24
CA LEU A 104 -6.74 -16.08 -8.92
C LEU A 104 -8.17 -15.55 -8.66
N CYS A 105 -8.44 -14.32 -9.05
CA CYS A 105 -9.80 -13.75 -8.95
C CYS A 105 -10.81 -14.58 -9.75
N GLU A 106 -10.48 -14.93 -10.99
CA GLU A 106 -11.34 -15.76 -11.84
C GLU A 106 -11.52 -17.17 -11.24
N GLN A 107 -10.41 -17.80 -10.84
CA GLN A 107 -10.41 -19.18 -10.32
C GLN A 107 -11.23 -19.32 -9.04
N TYR A 108 -11.16 -18.36 -8.14
CA TYR A 108 -11.78 -18.45 -6.80
C TYR A 108 -13.01 -17.53 -6.63
N GLY A 109 -13.45 -16.85 -7.68
CA GLY A 109 -14.61 -15.97 -7.63
C GLY A 109 -14.39 -14.74 -6.74
N LEU A 110 -13.15 -14.21 -6.70
CA LEU A 110 -12.80 -13.08 -5.85
C LEU A 110 -13.10 -11.75 -6.56
N ILE A 111 -13.33 -10.72 -5.75
CA ILE A 111 -13.52 -9.35 -6.23
C ILE A 111 -12.20 -8.84 -6.83
N HIS A 112 -12.24 -8.39 -8.08
CA HIS A 112 -11.14 -7.72 -8.76
C HIS A 112 -11.25 -6.22 -8.51
N THR A 113 -10.26 -5.63 -7.83
CA THR A 113 -10.23 -4.20 -7.56
C THR A 113 -9.00 -3.53 -8.15
N GLY A 114 -9.02 -2.20 -8.17
CA GLY A 114 -7.88 -1.38 -8.58
C GLY A 114 -7.71 -0.14 -7.72
N GLY A 115 -6.51 0.40 -7.74
CA GLY A 115 -6.15 1.61 -7.03
C GLY A 115 -4.85 2.20 -7.56
N THR A 116 -4.58 3.46 -7.28
CA THR A 116 -3.38 4.16 -7.76
C THR A 116 -2.45 4.59 -6.63
N ALA A 117 -2.88 4.46 -5.37
CA ALA A 117 -2.18 5.01 -4.21
C ALA A 117 -1.79 6.49 -4.40
N PHE A 118 -2.71 7.29 -4.94
CA PHE A 118 -2.48 8.69 -5.20
C PHE A 118 -2.16 9.45 -3.92
N HIS A 119 -1.01 10.14 -3.89
CA HIS A 119 -0.50 10.90 -2.73
C HIS A 119 -0.38 12.39 -2.99
N GLY A 120 -1.15 12.91 -3.95
CA GLY A 120 -1.11 14.31 -4.36
C GLY A 120 -0.12 14.62 -5.47
N PRO A 121 -0.17 15.84 -6.02
CA PRO A 121 0.62 16.24 -7.19
C PRO A 121 2.13 16.30 -6.94
N ASN A 122 2.55 16.43 -5.68
CA ASN A 122 3.96 16.54 -5.29
C ASN A 122 4.66 15.19 -5.14
N HIS A 123 3.96 14.06 -5.35
CA HIS A 123 4.59 12.75 -5.30
C HIS A 123 5.60 12.57 -6.45
N LYS A 124 6.73 11.85 -6.18
CA LYS A 124 7.80 11.63 -7.19
C LYS A 124 7.30 11.01 -8.49
N VAL A 125 6.34 10.13 -8.39
CA VAL A 125 5.65 9.49 -9.53
C VAL A 125 4.15 9.60 -9.24
N PRO A 126 3.51 10.69 -9.63
CA PRO A 126 2.08 10.84 -9.42
C PRO A 126 1.33 9.83 -10.30
N HIS A 127 0.50 9.03 -9.66
CA HIS A 127 -0.44 8.14 -10.33
C HIS A 127 -1.83 8.77 -10.18
N PRO A 128 -2.37 9.45 -11.21
CA PRO A 128 -3.68 10.06 -11.13
C PRO A 128 -4.78 9.04 -10.83
N VAL A 129 -5.86 9.48 -10.19
CA VAL A 129 -7.02 8.63 -9.95
C VAL A 129 -7.65 8.24 -11.29
N GLY A 130 -7.92 6.94 -11.48
CA GLY A 130 -8.55 6.42 -12.70
C GLY A 130 -7.59 6.06 -13.83
N THR A 131 -6.29 5.94 -13.54
CA THR A 131 -5.30 5.44 -14.52
C THR A 131 -4.91 4.00 -14.26
#